data_a035cc60e093912108225e0bfabda13d
#
_entry.id   a035cc60e093912108225e0bfabda13d
#
_cell.length_a   1.000
_cell.length_b   1.000
_cell.length_c   1.000
_cell.angle_alpha   90.00
_cell.angle_beta   90.00
_cell.angle_gamma   90.00
#
_symmetry.space_group_name_H-M   'P 1'
#
loop_
_entity.id
_entity.type
_entity.pdbx_description
1 polymer ?
#
loop_
_entity_poly.entity_id
_entity_poly.type
_entity_poly.pdbx_seq_one_letter_code
_entity_poly.pdbx_strand_id
1 'polypeptide(L)'
;MAEQNTQLETDTPARPEPTRLIHAAGVSYFPIAFVARLPFAMMVVGVLTLVVAARGSISLGGITSAAVGLGTALVGPLLGLAVDRFGQRRVVLVAAIGNSLALLAFAWAAFAPVSDLVLLGVAFLVGATAPQVSPLSRSRLVGIIASRLPRGIRAKTLNGTMAYESAADEVVFVFGPVIVGLLATTMNPAAPIIGAAVLTMIFVTAFAFHRSARVAPDHATDAVAPAPLRALLRPRMLVVLLGVLGMGLFFGSMLTSLTAFMGEVARAEEAGLLYGVLGIGSAILALSVAAFSPRFSLRARWLVFAGALTAGAALAASATTIPVMLLALAVAGIGVGPTLVTAYALVAARTPHGRSATAMTMAGSAIIVGQAISSATAGLIAENAGAQPALFVPLCAALIVLGAGVANWFITSRVTDATTAGIPTAGVPTTPAHPQLASALTAAEPG
;
A
#
# COMPACT_ATOMS: atom_id res chain seq x y z
N MET A 1 -65.67 13.32 -5.28
CA MET A 1 -65.11 12.06 -4.74
C MET A 1 -63.96 11.63 -5.69
N ALA A 2 -62.89 12.35 -5.71
CA ALA A 2 -61.70 12.03 -6.52
C ALA A 2 -60.49 12.88 -6.07
N GLU A 3 -60.17 12.89 -4.78
CA GLU A 3 -59.02 13.68 -4.25
C GLU A 3 -58.54 13.14 -2.90
N GLN A 4 -58.26 11.84 -2.79
CA GLN A 4 -57.72 11.24 -1.55
C GLN A 4 -56.90 9.99 -1.79
N ASN A 5 -56.10 9.91 -2.86
CA ASN A 5 -55.28 8.71 -3.07
C ASN A 5 -53.87 9.03 -3.62
N THR A 6 -53.17 10.01 -2.99
CA THR A 6 -51.77 10.30 -3.37
C THR A 6 -50.94 10.69 -2.14
N GLN A 7 -50.88 9.85 -1.11
CA GLN A 7 -49.91 9.98 -0.02
C GLN A 7 -49.73 8.66 0.72
N LEU A 8 -49.24 7.64 0.04
CA LEU A 8 -48.60 6.49 0.65
C LEU A 8 -47.24 6.29 -0.03
N GLU A 9 -46.44 7.36 -0.08
CA GLU A 9 -45.00 7.17 -0.17
C GLU A 9 -44.54 6.58 1.14
N THR A 10 -44.20 5.30 1.08
CA THR A 10 -43.67 4.51 2.19
C THR A 10 -42.44 5.19 2.73
N ASP A 11 -42.63 5.82 3.89
CA ASP A 11 -41.53 6.31 4.75
C ASP A 11 -40.71 5.12 5.24
N THR A 12 -39.87 4.61 4.37
CA THR A 12 -38.91 3.58 4.75
C THR A 12 -37.92 4.28 5.67
N PRO A 13 -37.83 3.96 6.95
CA PRO A 13 -36.98 4.67 7.89
C PRO A 13 -35.53 4.65 7.35
N ALA A 14 -34.97 5.82 7.11
CA ALA A 14 -33.61 5.99 6.64
C ALA A 14 -32.69 5.21 7.62
N ARG A 15 -32.00 4.20 7.12
CA ARG A 15 -31.05 3.43 7.94
C ARG A 15 -30.08 4.40 8.57
N PRO A 16 -29.88 4.37 9.90
CA PRO A 16 -28.98 5.29 10.57
C PRO A 16 -27.59 5.25 9.91
N GLU A 17 -27.05 6.40 9.54
CA GLU A 17 -25.71 6.51 8.93
C GLU A 17 -24.69 5.89 9.88
N PRO A 18 -23.81 4.99 9.38
CA PRO A 18 -22.84 4.34 10.24
C PRO A 18 -21.83 5.37 10.76
N THR A 19 -21.78 5.52 12.08
CA THR A 19 -20.86 6.45 12.76
C THR A 19 -19.41 5.92 12.85
N ARG A 20 -19.21 4.62 12.55
CA ARG A 20 -17.91 3.93 12.64
C ARG A 20 -17.61 3.14 11.38
N LEU A 21 -16.34 3.20 10.93
CA LEU A 21 -15.86 2.47 9.75
C LEU A 21 -16.11 0.96 9.86
N ILE A 22 -15.94 0.38 11.04
CA ILE A 22 -16.09 -1.05 11.25
C ILE A 22 -17.55 -1.53 10.95
N HIS A 23 -18.55 -0.69 11.23
CA HIS A 23 -19.93 -0.98 10.88
C HIS A 23 -20.20 -0.77 9.39
N ALA A 24 -19.59 0.27 8.80
CA ALA A 24 -19.74 0.58 7.37
C ALA A 24 -19.09 -0.46 6.47
N ALA A 25 -17.89 -0.93 6.82
CA ALA A 25 -17.15 -1.98 6.10
C ALA A 25 -17.67 -3.38 6.44
N GLY A 26 -18.03 -3.63 7.71
CA GLY A 26 -18.35 -4.93 8.29
C GLY A 26 -17.17 -5.50 9.08
N VAL A 27 -17.47 -6.09 10.25
CA VAL A 27 -16.45 -6.61 11.18
C VAL A 27 -15.56 -7.67 10.50
N SER A 28 -16.16 -8.58 9.72
CA SER A 28 -15.47 -9.66 9.01
C SER A 28 -14.48 -9.18 7.93
N TYR A 29 -14.62 -7.92 7.49
CA TYR A 29 -13.74 -7.35 6.48
C TYR A 29 -12.26 -7.34 6.92
N PHE A 30 -12.00 -6.90 8.13
CA PHE A 30 -10.65 -6.68 8.65
C PHE A 30 -9.82 -7.97 8.74
N PRO A 31 -10.30 -9.05 9.39
CA PRO A 31 -9.56 -10.30 9.42
C PRO A 31 -9.40 -10.93 8.02
N ILE A 32 -10.42 -10.88 7.16
CA ILE A 32 -10.34 -11.39 5.80
C ILE A 32 -9.28 -10.61 5.01
N ALA A 33 -9.31 -9.29 5.04
CA ALA A 33 -8.34 -8.45 4.34
C ALA A 33 -6.92 -8.61 4.90
N PHE A 34 -6.77 -8.86 6.20
CA PHE A 34 -5.48 -9.11 6.83
C PHE A 34 -4.86 -10.42 6.34
N VAL A 35 -5.60 -11.54 6.43
CA VAL A 35 -5.09 -12.86 5.99
C VAL A 35 -4.88 -12.90 4.48
N ALA A 36 -5.72 -12.22 3.70
CA ALA A 36 -5.59 -12.13 2.24
C ALA A 36 -4.28 -11.46 1.75
N ARG A 37 -3.52 -10.79 2.63
CA ARG A 37 -2.21 -10.21 2.32
C ARG A 37 -1.05 -11.19 2.49
N LEU A 38 -1.22 -12.21 3.37
CA LEU A 38 -0.17 -13.19 3.68
C LEU A 38 0.40 -13.89 2.44
N PRO A 39 -0.40 -14.33 1.45
CA PRO A 39 0.12 -14.97 0.25
C PRO A 39 1.18 -14.15 -0.47
N PHE A 40 1.00 -12.84 -0.55
CA PHE A 40 1.97 -11.96 -1.19
C PHE A 40 3.30 -11.92 -0.43
N ALA A 41 3.27 -11.80 0.89
CA ALA A 41 4.48 -11.80 1.71
C ALA A 41 5.19 -13.17 1.72
N MET A 42 4.41 -14.27 1.71
CA MET A 42 4.94 -15.63 1.58
C MET A 42 5.61 -15.85 0.22
N MET A 43 5.03 -15.32 -0.86
CA MET A 43 5.54 -15.44 -2.22
C MET A 43 6.92 -14.79 -2.36
N VAL A 44 7.14 -13.62 -1.78
CA VAL A 44 8.41 -12.86 -1.86
C VAL A 44 9.60 -13.71 -1.38
N VAL A 45 9.45 -14.41 -0.28
CA VAL A 45 10.51 -15.28 0.31
C VAL A 45 10.43 -16.70 -0.24
N GLY A 46 9.21 -17.23 -0.37
CA GLY A 46 8.98 -18.63 -0.75
C GLY A 46 9.49 -18.98 -2.14
N VAL A 47 9.44 -18.03 -3.09
CA VAL A 47 9.98 -18.23 -4.45
C VAL A 47 11.49 -18.47 -4.41
N LEU A 48 12.24 -17.62 -3.70
CA LEU A 48 13.68 -17.76 -3.56
C LEU A 48 14.05 -19.07 -2.87
N THR A 49 13.45 -19.36 -1.72
CA THR A 49 13.76 -20.56 -0.94
C THR A 49 13.43 -21.85 -1.69
N LEU A 50 12.32 -21.88 -2.44
CA LEU A 50 11.96 -23.04 -3.26
C LEU A 50 12.98 -23.30 -4.37
N VAL A 51 13.40 -22.26 -5.11
CA VAL A 51 14.36 -22.43 -6.22
C VAL A 51 15.72 -22.84 -5.70
N VAL A 52 16.18 -22.25 -4.59
CA VAL A 52 17.45 -22.67 -3.95
C VAL A 52 17.39 -24.13 -3.54
N ALA A 53 16.29 -24.57 -2.92
CA ALA A 53 16.13 -25.96 -2.50
C ALA A 53 15.99 -26.94 -3.68
N ALA A 54 15.29 -26.56 -4.76
CA ALA A 54 15.02 -27.44 -5.89
C ALA A 54 16.14 -27.49 -6.93
N ARG A 55 16.87 -26.38 -7.15
CA ARG A 55 17.88 -26.23 -8.20
C ARG A 55 19.31 -26.05 -7.65
N GLY A 56 19.49 -25.89 -6.34
CA GLY A 56 20.79 -25.71 -5.72
C GLY A 56 21.50 -24.38 -6.07
N SER A 57 20.78 -23.40 -6.65
CA SER A 57 21.36 -22.15 -7.13
C SER A 57 20.72 -20.92 -6.45
N ILE A 58 21.53 -20.22 -5.65
CA ILE A 58 21.14 -18.96 -5.00
C ILE A 58 20.93 -17.86 -6.06
N SER A 59 21.82 -17.81 -7.04
CA SER A 59 21.72 -16.84 -8.14
C SER A 59 20.43 -16.99 -8.93
N LEU A 60 20.07 -18.23 -9.31
CA LEU A 60 18.80 -18.49 -10.00
C LEU A 60 17.59 -18.12 -9.12
N GLY A 61 17.65 -18.42 -7.81
CA GLY A 61 16.63 -18.01 -6.84
C GLY A 61 16.43 -16.49 -6.79
N GLY A 62 17.53 -15.75 -6.77
CA GLY A 62 17.51 -14.28 -6.80
C GLY A 62 16.92 -13.71 -8.09
N ILE A 63 17.35 -14.23 -9.26
CA ILE A 63 16.82 -13.82 -10.57
C ILE A 63 15.33 -14.16 -10.69
N THR A 64 14.91 -15.31 -10.16
CA THR A 64 13.52 -15.74 -10.15
C THR A 64 12.65 -14.81 -9.29
N SER A 65 13.14 -14.41 -8.11
CA SER A 65 12.48 -13.42 -7.26
C SER A 65 12.38 -12.05 -7.94
N ALA A 66 13.42 -11.66 -8.66
CA ALA A 66 13.40 -10.42 -9.45
C ALA A 66 12.36 -10.48 -10.58
N ALA A 67 12.20 -11.63 -11.24
CA ALA A 67 11.18 -11.85 -12.27
C ALA A 67 9.75 -11.70 -11.69
N VAL A 68 9.48 -12.26 -10.48
CA VAL A 68 8.22 -12.03 -9.76
C VAL A 68 8.02 -10.55 -9.45
N GLY A 69 9.04 -9.89 -8.92
CA GLY A 69 9.00 -8.45 -8.61
C GLY A 69 8.69 -7.61 -9.85
N LEU A 70 9.32 -7.91 -10.98
CA LEU A 70 9.10 -7.24 -12.26
C LEU A 70 7.67 -7.44 -12.77
N GLY A 71 7.14 -8.66 -12.73
CA GLY A 71 5.75 -8.96 -13.06
C GLY A 71 4.77 -8.13 -12.22
N THR A 72 4.99 -8.09 -10.90
CA THR A 72 4.17 -7.32 -9.97
C THR A 72 4.24 -5.82 -10.24
N ALA A 73 5.44 -5.29 -10.49
CA ALA A 73 5.67 -3.87 -10.71
C ALA A 73 5.03 -3.37 -12.01
N LEU A 74 5.15 -4.14 -13.10
CA LEU A 74 4.62 -3.77 -14.41
C LEU A 74 3.10 -3.93 -14.48
N VAL A 75 2.56 -5.02 -13.93
CA VAL A 75 1.14 -5.35 -14.07
C VAL A 75 0.30 -4.78 -12.92
N GLY A 76 0.88 -4.48 -11.76
CA GLY A 76 0.15 -3.91 -10.62
C GLY A 76 -0.67 -2.67 -10.95
N PRO A 77 -0.11 -1.62 -11.57
CA PRO A 77 -0.88 -0.43 -11.98
C PRO A 77 -1.97 -0.75 -13.02
N LEU A 78 -1.73 -1.74 -13.91
CA LEU A 78 -2.72 -2.21 -14.90
C LEU A 78 -3.89 -2.93 -14.22
N LEU A 79 -3.61 -3.73 -13.18
CA LEU A 79 -4.65 -4.34 -12.33
C LEU A 79 -5.48 -3.25 -11.64
N GLY A 80 -4.84 -2.21 -11.12
CA GLY A 80 -5.54 -1.05 -10.54
C GLY A 80 -6.45 -0.36 -11.55
N LEU A 81 -5.96 -0.15 -12.77
CA LEU A 81 -6.74 0.42 -13.87
C LEU A 81 -7.94 -0.47 -14.25
N ALA A 82 -7.71 -1.78 -14.31
CA ALA A 82 -8.78 -2.76 -14.57
C ALA A 82 -9.83 -2.74 -13.45
N VAL A 83 -9.41 -2.61 -12.19
CA VAL A 83 -10.32 -2.47 -11.03
C VAL A 83 -11.16 -1.22 -11.14
N ASP A 84 -10.55 -0.08 -11.48
CA ASP A 84 -11.29 1.19 -11.65
C ASP A 84 -12.29 1.12 -12.82
N ARG A 85 -12.04 0.29 -13.85
CA ARG A 85 -12.91 0.16 -15.04
C ARG A 85 -13.97 -0.93 -14.90
N PHE A 86 -13.59 -2.11 -14.40
CA PHE A 86 -14.44 -3.32 -14.39
C PHE A 86 -14.98 -3.68 -13.02
N GLY A 87 -14.56 -2.93 -11.97
CA GLY A 87 -14.92 -3.17 -10.59
C GLY A 87 -14.00 -4.19 -9.88
N GLN A 88 -13.76 -3.93 -8.60
CA GLN A 88 -12.78 -4.67 -7.81
C GLN A 88 -13.08 -6.16 -7.71
N ARG A 89 -14.36 -6.55 -7.56
CA ARG A 89 -14.74 -7.96 -7.38
C ARG A 89 -14.29 -8.84 -8.55
N ARG A 90 -14.60 -8.44 -9.80
CA ARG A 90 -14.29 -9.23 -11.00
C ARG A 90 -12.79 -9.38 -11.20
N VAL A 91 -12.07 -8.25 -11.11
CA VAL A 91 -10.62 -8.23 -11.35
C VAL A 91 -9.85 -9.02 -10.31
N VAL A 92 -10.22 -8.88 -9.02
CA VAL A 92 -9.55 -9.61 -7.93
C VAL A 92 -9.82 -11.11 -8.02
N LEU A 93 -11.02 -11.54 -8.44
CA LEU A 93 -11.31 -12.97 -8.66
C LEU A 93 -10.45 -13.56 -9.79
N VAL A 94 -10.37 -12.88 -10.93
CA VAL A 94 -9.52 -13.32 -12.05
C VAL A 94 -8.05 -13.38 -11.62
N ALA A 95 -7.57 -12.35 -10.90
CA ALA A 95 -6.22 -12.32 -10.39
C ALA A 95 -5.97 -13.45 -9.37
N ALA A 96 -6.91 -13.73 -8.45
CA ALA A 96 -6.78 -14.79 -7.46
C ALA A 96 -6.68 -16.18 -8.12
N ILE A 97 -7.53 -16.48 -9.09
CA ILE A 97 -7.50 -17.75 -9.82
C ILE A 97 -6.19 -17.85 -10.61
N GLY A 98 -5.85 -16.82 -11.39
CA GLY A 98 -4.63 -16.79 -12.20
C GLY A 98 -3.38 -16.93 -11.36
N ASN A 99 -3.30 -16.23 -10.20
CA ASN A 99 -2.17 -16.31 -9.29
C ASN A 99 -2.05 -17.68 -8.62
N SER A 100 -3.17 -18.27 -8.17
CA SER A 100 -3.13 -19.61 -7.57
C SER A 100 -2.64 -20.65 -8.58
N LEU A 101 -3.10 -20.58 -9.83
CA LEU A 101 -2.63 -21.47 -10.91
C LEU A 101 -1.14 -21.22 -11.22
N ALA A 102 -0.72 -19.97 -11.30
CA ALA A 102 0.68 -19.62 -11.54
C ALA A 102 1.60 -20.10 -10.40
N LEU A 103 1.18 -19.97 -9.13
CA LEU A 103 1.92 -20.48 -7.97
C LEU A 103 2.05 -22.00 -8.00
N LEU A 104 0.98 -22.72 -8.32
CA LEU A 104 1.01 -24.19 -8.46
C LEU A 104 1.90 -24.62 -9.64
N ALA A 105 1.78 -23.94 -10.80
CA ALA A 105 2.66 -24.18 -11.92
C ALA A 105 4.12 -23.88 -11.61
N PHE A 106 4.39 -22.85 -10.81
CA PHE A 106 5.74 -22.51 -10.34
C PHE A 106 6.30 -23.57 -9.40
N ALA A 107 5.50 -24.05 -8.43
CA ALA A 107 5.90 -25.12 -7.52
C ALA A 107 6.25 -26.40 -8.30
N TRP A 108 5.49 -26.74 -9.34
CA TRP A 108 5.79 -27.85 -10.22
C TRP A 108 7.06 -27.61 -11.06
N ALA A 109 7.17 -26.44 -11.71
CA ALA A 109 8.28 -26.10 -12.61
C ALA A 109 9.64 -26.05 -11.86
N ALA A 110 9.64 -25.73 -10.58
CA ALA A 110 10.87 -25.71 -9.78
C ALA A 110 11.57 -27.07 -9.74
N PHE A 111 10.80 -28.18 -9.70
CA PHE A 111 11.33 -29.54 -9.66
C PHE A 111 11.33 -30.24 -11.03
N ALA A 112 10.57 -29.75 -11.99
CA ALA A 112 10.49 -30.32 -13.33
C ALA A 112 11.76 -30.05 -14.16
N PRO A 113 12.11 -30.92 -15.13
CA PRO A 113 13.27 -30.75 -16.01
C PRO A 113 13.01 -29.67 -17.09
N VAL A 114 12.53 -28.50 -16.69
CA VAL A 114 12.32 -27.37 -17.58
C VAL A 114 13.53 -26.44 -17.57
N SER A 115 13.70 -25.68 -18.66
CA SER A 115 14.77 -24.68 -18.74
C SER A 115 14.54 -23.53 -17.75
N ASP A 116 15.62 -22.86 -17.33
CA ASP A 116 15.56 -21.71 -16.44
C ASP A 116 14.70 -20.57 -17.03
N LEU A 117 14.72 -20.41 -18.36
CA LEU A 117 13.87 -19.41 -19.03
C LEU A 117 12.36 -19.68 -18.82
N VAL A 118 11.94 -20.94 -18.87
CA VAL A 118 10.55 -21.34 -18.57
C VAL A 118 10.22 -21.05 -17.12
N LEU A 119 11.13 -21.39 -16.19
CA LEU A 119 10.96 -21.10 -14.75
C LEU A 119 10.80 -19.59 -14.51
N LEU A 120 11.65 -18.77 -15.14
CA LEU A 120 11.58 -17.30 -15.05
C LEU A 120 10.28 -16.75 -15.64
N GLY A 121 9.81 -17.31 -16.77
CA GLY A 121 8.52 -16.95 -17.37
C GLY A 121 7.35 -17.22 -16.43
N VAL A 122 7.34 -18.40 -15.79
CA VAL A 122 6.30 -18.75 -14.80
C VAL A 122 6.40 -17.85 -13.57
N ALA A 123 7.61 -17.54 -13.10
CA ALA A 123 7.84 -16.61 -11.99
C ALA A 123 7.32 -15.20 -12.31
N PHE A 124 7.56 -14.71 -13.53
CA PHE A 124 7.00 -13.45 -13.98
C PHE A 124 5.46 -13.48 -13.97
N LEU A 125 4.84 -14.57 -14.40
CA LEU A 125 3.37 -14.75 -14.35
C LEU A 125 2.85 -14.78 -12.92
N VAL A 126 3.57 -15.39 -11.97
CA VAL A 126 3.23 -15.33 -10.54
C VAL A 126 3.16 -13.88 -10.08
N GLY A 127 4.15 -13.07 -10.39
CA GLY A 127 4.15 -11.64 -10.06
C GLY A 127 3.06 -10.83 -10.80
N ALA A 128 2.92 -11.06 -12.11
CA ALA A 128 1.95 -10.36 -12.96
C ALA A 128 0.49 -10.61 -12.57
N THR A 129 0.19 -11.81 -12.05
CA THR A 129 -1.15 -12.17 -11.57
C THR A 129 -1.36 -11.91 -10.09
N ALA A 130 -0.33 -11.49 -9.34
CA ALA A 130 -0.40 -11.29 -7.89
C ALA A 130 -1.52 -10.29 -7.52
N PRO A 131 -2.54 -10.72 -6.74
CA PRO A 131 -3.61 -9.84 -6.32
C PRO A 131 -3.07 -8.81 -5.33
N GLN A 132 -3.16 -7.54 -5.70
CA GLN A 132 -2.66 -6.39 -4.93
C GLN A 132 -3.63 -6.06 -3.77
N VAL A 133 -3.80 -6.99 -2.81
CA VAL A 133 -4.82 -6.86 -1.74
C VAL A 133 -4.60 -5.62 -0.90
N SER A 134 -3.36 -5.31 -0.49
CA SER A 134 -3.06 -4.16 0.35
C SER A 134 -3.44 -2.82 -0.30
N PRO A 135 -2.97 -2.47 -1.52
CA PRO A 135 -3.42 -1.26 -2.21
C PRO A 135 -4.93 -1.23 -2.47
N LEU A 136 -5.54 -2.37 -2.81
CA LEU A 136 -6.98 -2.47 -3.09
C LEU A 136 -7.83 -2.37 -1.83
N SER A 137 -7.33 -2.84 -0.68
CA SER A 137 -7.96 -2.63 0.62
C SER A 137 -7.99 -1.15 0.97
N ARG A 138 -6.85 -0.45 0.83
CA ARG A 138 -6.79 1.00 1.03
C ARG A 138 -7.78 1.75 0.15
N SER A 139 -7.79 1.44 -1.15
CA SER A 139 -8.73 2.04 -2.11
C SER A 139 -10.18 1.80 -1.70
N ARG A 140 -10.54 0.56 -1.30
CA ARG A 140 -11.89 0.19 -0.86
C ARG A 140 -12.30 0.95 0.40
N LEU A 141 -11.43 1.03 1.41
CA LEU A 141 -11.73 1.74 2.65
C LEU A 141 -11.86 3.24 2.44
N VAL A 142 -11.03 3.84 1.57
CA VAL A 142 -11.18 5.24 1.15
C VAL A 142 -12.55 5.49 0.52
N GLY A 143 -13.00 4.62 -0.39
CA GLY A 143 -14.32 4.69 -1.01
C GLY A 143 -15.46 4.57 0.00
N ILE A 144 -15.37 3.65 0.98
CA ILE A 144 -16.36 3.51 2.06
C ILE A 144 -16.42 4.75 2.94
N ILE A 145 -15.25 5.32 3.31
CA ILE A 145 -15.18 6.54 4.11
C ILE A 145 -15.84 7.71 3.36
N ALA A 146 -15.53 7.85 2.07
CA ALA A 146 -16.06 8.93 1.25
C ALA A 146 -17.59 8.85 1.06
N SER A 147 -18.13 7.63 0.86
CA SER A 147 -19.53 7.43 0.50
C SER A 147 -20.46 7.21 1.69
N ARG A 148 -19.99 6.60 2.80
CA ARG A 148 -20.85 6.11 3.88
C ARG A 148 -20.67 6.80 5.22
N LEU A 149 -19.60 7.59 5.42
CA LEU A 149 -19.37 8.26 6.70
C LEU A 149 -19.73 9.74 6.66
N PRO A 150 -20.21 10.31 7.78
CA PRO A 150 -20.46 11.74 7.92
C PRO A 150 -19.19 12.58 7.67
N ARG A 151 -19.32 13.71 7.01
CA ARG A 151 -18.18 14.58 6.61
C ARG A 151 -17.26 14.95 7.76
N GLY A 152 -17.80 15.24 8.95
CA GLY A 152 -17.04 15.68 10.12
C GLY A 152 -16.01 14.67 10.66
N ILE A 153 -16.22 13.35 10.42
CA ILE A 153 -15.31 12.31 10.93
C ILE A 153 -14.40 11.72 9.85
N ARG A 154 -14.61 12.04 8.56
CA ARG A 154 -13.89 11.41 7.42
C ARG A 154 -12.39 11.56 7.53
N ALA A 155 -11.89 12.76 7.80
CA ALA A 155 -10.43 13.02 7.87
C ALA A 155 -9.76 12.22 8.99
N LYS A 156 -10.36 12.20 10.20
CA LYS A 156 -9.85 11.43 11.33
C LYS A 156 -9.88 9.93 11.02
N THR A 157 -10.99 9.44 10.45
CA THR A 157 -11.14 8.03 10.09
C THR A 157 -10.15 7.63 8.99
N LEU A 158 -9.91 8.49 7.99
CA LEU A 158 -8.92 8.23 6.94
C LEU A 158 -7.51 8.06 7.51
N ASN A 159 -7.08 8.96 8.39
CA ASN A 159 -5.77 8.85 9.05
C ASN A 159 -5.64 7.55 9.86
N GLY A 160 -6.65 7.20 10.65
CA GLY A 160 -6.67 5.94 11.41
C GLY A 160 -6.68 4.72 10.49
N THR A 161 -7.38 4.78 9.37
CA THR A 161 -7.41 3.72 8.37
C THR A 161 -6.05 3.51 7.72
N MET A 162 -5.37 4.59 7.30
CA MET A 162 -4.03 4.47 6.71
C MET A 162 -3.02 3.96 7.73
N ALA A 163 -3.14 4.36 9.00
CA ALA A 163 -2.33 3.84 10.11
C ALA A 163 -2.52 2.32 10.29
N TYR A 164 -3.77 1.85 10.36
CA TYR A 164 -4.10 0.43 10.45
C TYR A 164 -3.56 -0.36 9.25
N GLU A 165 -3.79 0.13 8.04
CA GLU A 165 -3.35 -0.53 6.81
C GLU A 165 -1.82 -0.68 6.75
N SER A 166 -1.08 0.36 7.16
CA SER A 166 0.39 0.32 7.20
C SER A 166 0.90 -0.65 8.27
N ALA A 167 0.33 -0.61 9.47
CA ALA A 167 0.70 -1.56 10.53
C ALA A 167 0.36 -3.01 10.15
N ALA A 168 -0.78 -3.24 9.48
CA ALA A 168 -1.17 -4.57 8.99
C ALA A 168 -0.16 -5.10 7.95
N ASP A 169 0.33 -4.25 7.06
CA ASP A 169 1.35 -4.65 6.09
C ASP A 169 2.68 -5.00 6.79
N GLU A 170 3.14 -4.18 7.74
CA GLU A 170 4.35 -4.48 8.53
C GLU A 170 4.26 -5.84 9.22
N VAL A 171 3.14 -6.11 9.90
CA VAL A 171 2.91 -7.39 10.56
C VAL A 171 2.95 -8.54 9.56
N VAL A 172 2.27 -8.41 8.43
CA VAL A 172 2.24 -9.45 7.38
C VAL A 172 3.63 -9.70 6.80
N PHE A 173 4.44 -8.66 6.58
CA PHE A 173 5.81 -8.82 6.08
C PHE A 173 6.75 -9.46 7.10
N VAL A 174 6.51 -9.30 8.40
CA VAL A 174 7.25 -10.01 9.47
C VAL A 174 6.82 -11.49 9.55
N PHE A 175 5.51 -11.75 9.55
CA PHE A 175 5.00 -13.12 9.71
C PHE A 175 5.11 -13.96 8.44
N GLY A 176 5.09 -13.35 7.24
CA GLY A 176 5.22 -14.06 5.97
C GLY A 176 6.45 -14.96 5.90
N PRO A 177 7.67 -14.42 6.08
CA PRO A 177 8.91 -15.22 6.12
C PRO A 177 8.91 -16.30 7.20
N VAL A 178 8.34 -16.02 8.39
CA VAL A 178 8.24 -17.01 9.49
C VAL A 178 7.36 -18.19 9.07
N ILE A 179 6.21 -17.92 8.46
CA ILE A 179 5.32 -18.97 7.93
C ILE A 179 6.03 -19.78 6.84
N VAL A 180 6.76 -19.12 5.94
CA VAL A 180 7.54 -19.77 4.88
C VAL A 180 8.58 -20.71 5.49
N GLY A 181 9.37 -20.23 6.44
CA GLY A 181 10.38 -21.04 7.14
C GLY A 181 9.76 -22.24 7.85
N LEU A 182 8.67 -22.02 8.59
CA LEU A 182 7.96 -23.10 9.29
C LEU A 182 7.43 -24.17 8.33
N LEU A 183 6.74 -23.79 7.26
CA LEU A 183 6.19 -24.72 6.29
C LEU A 183 7.29 -25.47 5.51
N ALA A 184 8.37 -24.79 5.14
CA ALA A 184 9.48 -25.41 4.42
C ALA A 184 10.23 -26.44 5.28
N THR A 185 10.42 -26.17 6.58
CA THR A 185 11.16 -27.07 7.50
C THR A 185 10.31 -28.21 8.03
N THR A 186 9.01 -27.97 8.28
CA THR A 186 8.13 -29.00 8.86
C THR A 186 7.48 -29.92 7.82
N MET A 187 7.35 -29.46 6.56
CA MET A 187 6.69 -30.23 5.49
C MET A 187 7.66 -30.51 4.34
N ASN A 188 7.79 -29.55 3.41
CA ASN A 188 8.70 -29.64 2.26
C ASN A 188 8.94 -28.24 1.64
N PRO A 189 9.99 -28.07 0.80
CA PRO A 189 10.31 -26.77 0.21
C PRO A 189 9.20 -26.14 -0.66
N ALA A 190 8.28 -26.94 -1.22
CA ALA A 190 7.16 -26.45 -2.02
C ALA A 190 5.95 -26.00 -1.17
N ALA A 191 5.85 -26.49 0.07
CA ALA A 191 4.71 -26.22 0.95
C ALA A 191 4.39 -24.73 1.13
N PRO A 192 5.36 -23.80 1.26
CA PRO A 192 5.08 -22.38 1.35
C PRO A 192 4.35 -21.82 0.12
N ILE A 193 4.77 -22.24 -1.08
CA ILE A 193 4.17 -21.76 -2.35
C ILE A 193 2.78 -22.36 -2.55
N ILE A 194 2.61 -23.64 -2.24
CA ILE A 194 1.28 -24.30 -2.27
C ILE A 194 0.37 -23.66 -1.22
N GLY A 195 0.86 -23.41 -0.01
CA GLY A 195 0.14 -22.69 1.04
C GLY A 195 -0.29 -21.29 0.63
N ALA A 196 0.59 -20.54 -0.05
CA ALA A 196 0.26 -19.23 -0.61
C ALA A 196 -0.84 -19.35 -1.67
N ALA A 197 -0.80 -20.37 -2.56
CA ALA A 197 -1.86 -20.61 -3.55
C ALA A 197 -3.22 -20.90 -2.89
N VAL A 198 -3.24 -21.75 -1.87
CA VAL A 198 -4.45 -22.09 -1.09
C VAL A 198 -5.00 -20.88 -0.37
N LEU A 199 -4.16 -20.12 0.33
CA LEU A 199 -4.57 -18.89 1.02
C LEU A 199 -5.10 -17.85 0.02
N THR A 200 -4.46 -17.71 -1.15
CA THR A 200 -4.95 -16.84 -2.23
C THR A 200 -6.35 -17.28 -2.68
N MET A 201 -6.55 -18.57 -2.95
CA MET A 201 -7.83 -19.07 -3.39
C MET A 201 -8.93 -18.86 -2.36
N ILE A 202 -8.66 -19.05 -1.08
CA ILE A 202 -9.66 -18.91 -0.01
C ILE A 202 -9.86 -17.44 0.37
N PHE A 203 -8.81 -16.76 0.84
CA PHE A 203 -8.96 -15.46 1.50
C PHE A 203 -9.01 -14.29 0.52
N VAL A 204 -8.28 -14.33 -0.61
CA VAL A 204 -8.42 -13.30 -1.64
C VAL A 204 -9.77 -13.42 -2.35
N THR A 205 -10.26 -14.63 -2.55
CA THR A 205 -11.62 -14.85 -3.05
C THR A 205 -12.68 -14.38 -2.05
N ALA A 206 -12.52 -14.69 -0.75
CA ALA A 206 -13.39 -14.15 0.30
C ALA A 206 -13.37 -12.61 0.33
N PHE A 207 -12.19 -11.99 0.22
CA PHE A 207 -12.03 -10.55 0.11
C PHE A 207 -12.77 -9.98 -1.13
N ALA A 208 -12.71 -10.65 -2.27
CA ALA A 208 -13.40 -10.23 -3.49
C ALA A 208 -14.94 -10.35 -3.35
N PHE A 209 -15.45 -11.40 -2.68
CA PHE A 209 -16.87 -11.61 -2.48
C PHE A 209 -17.46 -10.83 -1.31
N HIS A 210 -16.63 -10.27 -0.43
CA HIS A 210 -17.09 -9.53 0.72
C HIS A 210 -18.05 -8.39 0.33
N ARG A 211 -19.12 -8.19 1.12
CA ARG A 211 -20.17 -7.18 0.83
C ARG A 211 -19.64 -5.77 0.61
N SER A 212 -18.50 -5.42 1.19
CA SER A 212 -17.85 -4.12 1.00
C SER A 212 -17.36 -3.91 -0.44
N ALA A 213 -17.15 -4.97 -1.23
CA ALA A 213 -16.75 -4.86 -2.64
C ALA A 213 -17.86 -4.31 -3.55
N ARG A 214 -19.11 -4.29 -3.06
CA ARG A 214 -20.28 -3.71 -3.76
C ARG A 214 -20.42 -2.21 -3.50
N VAL A 215 -19.64 -1.66 -2.59
CA VAL A 215 -19.53 -0.20 -2.46
C VAL A 215 -18.82 0.24 -3.73
N ALA A 216 -19.64 0.69 -4.69
CA ALA A 216 -19.14 1.13 -5.97
C ALA A 216 -18.00 2.14 -5.75
N PRO A 217 -16.93 2.07 -6.53
CA PRO A 217 -16.13 3.26 -6.73
C PRO A 217 -17.11 4.37 -7.12
N ASP A 218 -16.80 5.60 -6.83
CA ASP A 218 -17.57 6.84 -7.01
C ASP A 218 -18.45 6.98 -8.30
N HIS A 219 -18.56 5.94 -9.10
CA HIS A 219 -19.26 5.89 -10.38
C HIS A 219 -20.77 5.66 -10.28
N ALA A 220 -21.33 5.34 -9.10
CA ALA A 220 -22.74 4.88 -9.04
C ALA A 220 -23.75 6.02 -8.87
N THR A 221 -23.32 7.24 -8.59
CA THR A 221 -24.23 8.37 -8.36
C THR A 221 -24.10 9.53 -9.34
N ASP A 222 -22.97 9.66 -10.04
CA ASP A 222 -22.82 10.71 -11.05
C ASP A 222 -22.27 10.10 -12.34
N ALA A 223 -22.90 10.40 -13.47
CA ALA A 223 -22.50 10.03 -14.82
C ALA A 223 -21.15 10.70 -15.27
N VAL A 224 -20.25 10.95 -14.34
CA VAL A 224 -18.96 11.59 -14.58
C VAL A 224 -17.92 10.52 -14.94
N ALA A 225 -17.38 10.61 -16.15
CA ALA A 225 -16.31 9.74 -16.62
C ALA A 225 -15.07 9.84 -15.72
N PRO A 226 -14.33 8.71 -15.49
CA PRO A 226 -13.09 8.72 -14.75
C PRO A 226 -12.10 9.74 -15.30
N ALA A 227 -11.39 10.44 -14.41
CA ALA A 227 -10.38 11.41 -14.81
C ALA A 227 -9.33 10.78 -15.77
N PRO A 228 -8.74 11.53 -16.70
CA PRO A 228 -7.73 10.99 -17.60
C PRO A 228 -6.49 10.54 -16.82
N LEU A 229 -5.82 9.46 -17.29
CA LEU A 229 -4.64 8.89 -16.63
C LEU A 229 -3.52 9.92 -16.41
N ARG A 230 -3.36 10.88 -17.32
CA ARG A 230 -2.40 11.99 -17.19
C ARG A 230 -2.59 12.81 -15.89
N ALA A 231 -3.77 12.77 -15.29
CA ALA A 231 -4.02 13.46 -14.03
C ALA A 231 -3.26 12.80 -12.85
N LEU A 232 -2.89 11.52 -12.94
CA LEU A 232 -2.01 10.84 -11.98
C LEU A 232 -0.53 11.25 -12.13
N LEU A 233 -0.14 11.80 -13.28
CA LEU A 233 1.22 12.25 -13.56
C LEU A 233 1.45 13.73 -13.20
N ARG A 234 0.52 14.34 -12.47
CA ARG A 234 0.70 15.72 -11.98
C ARG A 234 1.88 15.78 -10.99
N PRO A 235 2.69 16.85 -10.99
CA PRO A 235 3.87 16.98 -10.14
C PRO A 235 3.59 16.69 -8.65
N ARG A 236 2.42 17.13 -8.16
CA ARG A 236 1.98 16.86 -6.77
C ARG A 236 1.84 15.37 -6.45
N MET A 237 1.41 14.54 -7.40
CA MET A 237 1.31 13.08 -7.23
C MET A 237 2.67 12.44 -7.41
N LEU A 238 3.44 12.83 -8.44
CA LEU A 238 4.77 12.28 -8.72
C LEU A 238 5.74 12.43 -7.54
N VAL A 239 5.70 13.57 -6.84
CA VAL A 239 6.51 13.79 -5.63
C VAL A 239 6.14 12.80 -4.53
N VAL A 240 4.85 12.47 -4.35
CA VAL A 240 4.45 11.46 -3.36
C VAL A 240 4.91 10.07 -3.80
N LEU A 241 4.73 9.73 -5.08
CA LEU A 241 5.19 8.44 -5.61
C LEU A 241 6.72 8.30 -5.53
N LEU A 242 7.48 9.38 -5.73
CA LEU A 242 8.93 9.41 -5.51
C LEU A 242 9.28 9.13 -4.04
N GLY A 243 8.55 9.73 -3.10
CA GLY A 243 8.74 9.44 -1.67
C GLY A 243 8.43 7.97 -1.33
N VAL A 244 7.36 7.40 -1.91
CA VAL A 244 6.99 5.99 -1.74
C VAL A 244 8.02 5.06 -2.38
N LEU A 245 8.55 5.40 -3.56
CA LEU A 245 9.68 4.71 -4.19
C LEU A 245 10.91 4.74 -3.27
N GLY A 246 11.24 5.91 -2.70
CA GLY A 246 12.32 6.08 -1.74
C GLY A 246 12.16 5.19 -0.50
N MET A 247 10.93 5.00 0.00
CA MET A 247 10.66 4.04 1.07
C MET A 247 10.95 2.60 0.64
N GLY A 248 10.58 2.23 -0.59
CA GLY A 248 10.95 0.94 -1.17
C GLY A 248 12.46 0.77 -1.27
N LEU A 249 13.16 1.78 -1.80
CA LEU A 249 14.63 1.80 -1.84
C LEU A 249 15.24 1.61 -0.43
N PHE A 250 14.69 2.27 0.58
CA PHE A 250 15.15 2.11 1.97
C PHE A 250 14.96 0.68 2.48
N PHE A 251 13.77 0.10 2.30
CA PHE A 251 13.49 -1.26 2.79
C PHE A 251 14.41 -2.31 2.16
N GLY A 252 14.57 -2.30 0.84
CA GLY A 252 15.41 -3.26 0.15
C GLY A 252 16.88 -3.14 0.54
N SER A 253 17.42 -1.92 0.54
CA SER A 253 18.82 -1.70 0.88
C SER A 253 19.12 -1.95 2.36
N MET A 254 18.24 -1.53 3.27
CA MET A 254 18.46 -1.71 4.71
C MET A 254 18.54 -3.19 5.09
N LEU A 255 17.62 -4.03 4.61
CA LEU A 255 17.64 -5.45 4.90
C LEU A 255 18.90 -6.11 4.32
N THR A 256 19.25 -5.80 3.07
CA THR A 256 20.41 -6.39 2.40
C THR A 256 21.72 -5.95 3.06
N SER A 257 21.88 -4.65 3.36
CA SER A 257 23.08 -4.13 4.03
C SER A 257 23.20 -4.62 5.46
N LEU A 258 22.08 -4.76 6.18
CA LEU A 258 22.07 -5.36 7.52
C LEU A 258 22.50 -6.83 7.49
N THR A 259 22.05 -7.59 6.49
CA THR A 259 22.46 -8.99 6.32
C THR A 259 23.96 -9.09 6.06
N ALA A 260 24.52 -8.20 5.22
CA ALA A 260 25.95 -8.13 4.99
C ALA A 260 26.74 -7.75 6.26
N PHE A 261 26.28 -6.74 7.00
CA PHE A 261 26.88 -6.31 8.27
C PHE A 261 26.89 -7.45 9.31
N MET A 262 25.78 -8.17 9.44
CA MET A 262 25.70 -9.33 10.35
C MET A 262 26.54 -10.50 9.85
N GLY A 263 26.75 -10.63 8.53
CA GLY A 263 27.64 -11.61 7.92
C GLY A 263 29.11 -11.42 8.31
N GLU A 264 29.58 -10.17 8.47
CA GLU A 264 30.96 -9.88 8.91
C GLU A 264 31.25 -10.36 10.34
N VAL A 265 30.21 -10.53 11.17
CA VAL A 265 30.30 -11.07 12.53
C VAL A 265 29.83 -12.52 12.60
N ALA A 266 29.70 -13.22 11.46
CA ALA A 266 29.27 -14.61 11.31
C ALA A 266 27.85 -14.89 11.90
N ARG A 267 26.94 -13.90 11.84
CA ARG A 267 25.56 -13.97 12.37
C ARG A 267 24.52 -13.51 11.34
N ALA A 268 24.77 -13.73 10.05
CA ALA A 268 23.89 -13.28 8.95
C ALA A 268 22.43 -13.72 9.10
N GLU A 269 22.20 -14.92 9.66
CA GLU A 269 20.86 -15.47 9.93
C GLU A 269 20.04 -14.66 10.94
N GLU A 270 20.70 -13.89 11.82
CA GLU A 270 20.04 -13.03 12.81
C GLU A 270 19.64 -11.68 12.25
N ALA A 271 20.04 -11.32 11.03
CA ALA A 271 19.71 -10.03 10.41
C ALA A 271 18.20 -9.77 10.36
N GLY A 272 17.41 -10.79 10.05
CA GLY A 272 15.95 -10.70 10.05
C GLY A 272 15.37 -10.38 11.43
N LEU A 273 15.96 -10.93 12.49
CA LEU A 273 15.54 -10.66 13.87
C LEU A 273 15.84 -9.21 14.26
N LEU A 274 17.04 -8.72 13.93
CA LEU A 274 17.42 -7.33 14.17
C LEU A 274 16.52 -6.37 13.36
N TYR A 275 16.23 -6.73 12.09
CA TYR A 275 15.31 -5.95 11.25
C TYR A 275 13.90 -5.85 11.85
N GLY A 276 13.50 -6.84 12.65
CA GLY A 276 12.25 -6.83 13.41
C GLY A 276 12.13 -5.64 14.37
N VAL A 277 13.24 -5.11 14.90
CA VAL A 277 13.26 -3.91 15.76
C VAL A 277 12.74 -2.69 14.98
N LEU A 278 13.18 -2.51 13.72
CA LEU A 278 12.67 -1.48 12.83
C LEU A 278 11.16 -1.68 12.56
N GLY A 279 10.75 -2.91 12.25
CA GLY A 279 9.35 -3.26 11.96
C GLY A 279 8.42 -3.01 13.14
N ILE A 280 8.80 -3.42 14.35
CA ILE A 280 8.02 -3.17 15.58
C ILE A 280 7.88 -1.67 15.84
N GLY A 281 8.99 -0.92 15.78
CA GLY A 281 8.99 0.54 15.93
C GLY A 281 8.08 1.21 14.89
N SER A 282 8.20 0.80 13.63
CA SER A 282 7.38 1.27 12.51
C SER A 282 5.89 1.02 12.75
N ALA A 283 5.49 -0.20 13.11
CA ALA A 283 4.09 -0.57 13.34
C ALA A 283 3.46 0.21 14.51
N ILE A 284 4.16 0.33 15.65
CA ILE A 284 3.70 1.07 16.81
C ILE A 284 3.48 2.55 16.45
N LEU A 285 4.48 3.17 15.79
CA LEU A 285 4.41 4.58 15.43
C LEU A 285 3.41 4.83 14.29
N ALA A 286 3.24 3.89 13.34
CA ALA A 286 2.19 3.97 12.33
C ALA A 286 0.79 4.05 12.97
N LEU A 287 0.50 3.20 13.96
CA LEU A 287 -0.77 3.22 14.69
C LEU A 287 -0.96 4.52 15.50
N SER A 288 0.12 5.06 16.08
CA SER A 288 0.07 6.31 16.85
C SER A 288 -0.34 7.52 16.01
N VAL A 289 -0.15 7.48 14.69
CA VAL A 289 -0.57 8.55 13.76
C VAL A 289 -2.07 8.85 13.87
N ALA A 290 -2.89 7.84 14.20
CA ALA A 290 -4.33 8.03 14.42
C ALA A 290 -4.65 9.00 15.57
N ALA A 291 -3.75 9.13 16.54
CA ALA A 291 -3.89 10.01 17.71
C ALA A 291 -3.27 11.41 17.50
N PHE A 292 -2.62 11.65 16.35
CA PHE A 292 -1.97 12.94 16.12
C PHE A 292 -3.00 14.07 15.97
N SER A 293 -2.66 15.23 16.55
CA SER A 293 -3.48 16.43 16.44
C SER A 293 -3.72 16.82 14.97
N PRO A 294 -4.93 17.27 14.59
CA PRO A 294 -5.22 17.81 13.26
C PRO A 294 -4.35 19.02 12.88
N ARG A 295 -3.78 19.74 13.89
CA ARG A 295 -2.86 20.84 13.65
C ARG A 295 -1.50 20.39 13.11
N PHE A 296 -1.12 19.12 13.31
CA PHE A 296 0.09 18.54 12.74
C PHE A 296 -0.18 18.12 11.29
N SER A 297 0.07 19.05 10.36
CA SER A 297 -0.24 18.89 8.94
C SER A 297 0.52 17.72 8.29
N LEU A 298 -0.04 17.10 7.22
CA LEU A 298 0.60 15.99 6.52
C LEU A 298 2.00 16.34 6.00
N ARG A 299 2.24 17.58 5.53
CA ARG A 299 3.56 18.01 5.07
C ARG A 299 4.57 18.13 6.21
N ALA A 300 4.16 18.62 7.38
CA ALA A 300 5.03 18.68 8.55
C ALA A 300 5.35 17.28 9.10
N ARG A 301 4.35 16.38 9.13
CA ARG A 301 4.53 14.96 9.48
C ARG A 301 5.56 14.30 8.57
N TRP A 302 5.44 14.48 7.26
CA TRP A 302 6.40 13.91 6.32
C TRP A 302 7.82 14.35 6.64
N LEU A 303 8.08 15.66 6.79
CA LEU A 303 9.42 16.17 7.07
C LEU A 303 9.99 15.67 8.40
N VAL A 304 9.20 15.70 9.46
CA VAL A 304 9.64 15.26 10.80
C VAL A 304 10.03 13.79 10.78
N PHE A 305 9.16 12.92 10.24
CA PHE A 305 9.40 11.48 10.26
C PHE A 305 10.39 11.01 9.19
N ALA A 306 10.45 11.67 8.03
CA ALA A 306 11.53 11.45 7.08
C ALA A 306 12.89 11.91 7.62
N GLY A 307 12.91 12.96 8.44
CA GLY A 307 14.09 13.37 9.18
C GLY A 307 14.56 12.31 10.18
N ALA A 308 13.64 11.73 10.96
CA ALA A 308 13.94 10.62 11.87
C ALA A 308 14.45 9.38 11.12
N LEU A 309 13.81 9.03 9.99
CA LEU A 309 14.26 7.96 9.09
C LEU A 309 15.70 8.20 8.62
N THR A 310 16.00 9.42 8.18
CA THR A 310 17.33 9.80 7.69
C THR A 310 18.37 9.78 8.83
N ALA A 311 18.00 10.22 10.02
CA ALA A 311 18.88 10.15 11.19
C ALA A 311 19.21 8.69 11.58
N GLY A 312 18.20 7.79 11.58
CA GLY A 312 18.41 6.37 11.80
C GLY A 312 19.29 5.73 10.73
N ALA A 313 19.07 6.07 9.44
CA ALA A 313 19.90 5.59 8.35
C ALA A 313 21.35 6.11 8.41
N ALA A 314 21.56 7.37 8.82
CA ALA A 314 22.89 7.93 9.04
C ALA A 314 23.62 7.23 10.21
N LEU A 315 22.88 6.93 11.27
CA LEU A 315 23.44 6.17 12.41
C LEU A 315 23.79 4.73 11.98
N ALA A 316 22.96 4.08 11.16
CA ALA A 316 23.27 2.76 10.60
C ALA A 316 24.53 2.79 9.71
N ALA A 317 24.68 3.83 8.87
CA ALA A 317 25.86 4.02 8.04
C ALA A 317 27.15 4.21 8.84
N SER A 318 27.08 4.65 10.10
CA SER A 318 28.22 4.78 11.02
C SER A 318 28.37 3.63 12.00
N ALA A 319 27.47 2.62 11.95
CA ALA A 319 27.45 1.53 12.92
C ALA A 319 28.62 0.56 12.69
N THR A 320 29.40 0.32 13.74
CA THR A 320 30.49 -0.69 13.77
C THR A 320 30.21 -1.80 14.76
N THR A 321 29.12 -1.67 15.53
CA THR A 321 28.73 -2.66 16.56
C THR A 321 27.21 -2.93 16.49
N ILE A 322 26.81 -4.13 16.92
CA ILE A 322 25.40 -4.54 16.97
C ILE A 322 24.53 -3.59 17.83
N PRO A 323 24.94 -3.14 19.02
CA PRO A 323 24.14 -2.19 19.80
C PRO A 323 23.86 -0.86 19.09
N VAL A 324 24.85 -0.31 18.38
CA VAL A 324 24.67 0.91 17.57
C VAL A 324 23.73 0.66 16.40
N MET A 325 23.84 -0.49 15.75
CA MET A 325 22.92 -0.91 14.67
C MET A 325 21.48 -1.05 15.19
N LEU A 326 21.28 -1.65 16.36
CA LEU A 326 19.95 -1.77 16.98
C LEU A 326 19.33 -0.39 17.28
N LEU A 327 20.13 0.54 17.81
CA LEU A 327 19.70 1.92 18.02
C LEU A 327 19.33 2.60 16.69
N ALA A 328 20.15 2.40 15.66
CA ALA A 328 19.89 2.93 14.34
C ALA A 328 18.57 2.41 13.74
N LEU A 329 18.32 1.11 13.85
CA LEU A 329 17.07 0.48 13.41
C LEU A 329 15.86 0.99 14.21
N ALA A 330 16.00 1.16 15.53
CA ALA A 330 14.94 1.73 16.37
C ALA A 330 14.59 3.16 15.96
N VAL A 331 15.61 4.02 15.76
CA VAL A 331 15.41 5.41 15.30
C VAL A 331 14.81 5.45 13.89
N ALA A 332 15.29 4.61 12.97
CA ALA A 332 14.71 4.51 11.62
C ALA A 332 13.25 4.06 11.68
N GLY A 333 12.92 3.08 12.53
CA GLY A 333 11.55 2.59 12.75
C GLY A 333 10.58 3.69 13.18
N ILE A 334 11.03 4.65 14.00
CA ILE A 334 10.23 5.85 14.35
C ILE A 334 9.82 6.63 13.09
N GLY A 335 10.72 6.70 12.10
CA GLY A 335 10.49 7.43 10.85
C GLY A 335 9.63 6.69 9.84
N VAL A 336 9.78 5.36 9.72
CA VAL A 336 9.18 4.52 8.66
C VAL A 336 7.66 4.56 8.69
N GLY A 337 7.06 4.12 9.79
CA GLY A 337 5.60 3.95 9.90
C GLY A 337 4.83 5.23 9.61
N PRO A 338 5.07 6.34 10.36
CA PRO A 338 4.38 7.59 10.13
C PRO A 338 4.62 8.20 8.74
N THR A 339 5.80 8.00 8.15
CA THR A 339 6.09 8.47 6.77
C THR A 339 5.22 7.74 5.76
N LEU A 340 5.10 6.40 5.85
CA LEU A 340 4.25 5.60 4.98
C LEU A 340 2.77 5.97 5.14
N VAL A 341 2.28 6.07 6.38
CA VAL A 341 0.90 6.50 6.67
C VAL A 341 0.62 7.86 6.02
N THR A 342 1.55 8.81 6.16
CA THR A 342 1.41 10.15 5.59
C THR A 342 1.45 10.12 4.06
N ALA A 343 2.36 9.34 3.46
CA ALA A 343 2.45 9.21 2.01
C ALA A 343 1.17 8.61 1.41
N TYR A 344 0.64 7.52 1.97
CA TYR A 344 -0.62 6.92 1.51
C TYR A 344 -1.84 7.82 1.74
N ALA A 345 -1.86 8.60 2.84
CA ALA A 345 -2.89 9.61 3.06
C ALA A 345 -2.83 10.71 1.97
N LEU A 346 -1.63 11.13 1.56
CA LEU A 346 -1.44 12.09 0.47
C LEU A 346 -1.80 11.48 -0.90
N VAL A 347 -1.49 10.20 -1.14
CA VAL A 347 -1.95 9.48 -2.35
C VAL A 347 -3.49 9.52 -2.39
N ALA A 348 -4.16 9.13 -1.31
CA ALA A 348 -5.62 9.15 -1.23
C ALA A 348 -6.20 10.54 -1.50
N ALA A 349 -5.63 11.59 -0.86
CA ALA A 349 -6.11 12.97 -0.97
C ALA A 349 -5.88 13.60 -2.36
N ARG A 350 -4.87 13.14 -3.10
CA ARG A 350 -4.50 13.66 -4.43
C ARG A 350 -5.00 12.83 -5.59
N THR A 351 -5.62 11.70 -5.30
CA THR A 351 -6.14 10.79 -6.32
C THR A 351 -7.28 11.45 -7.09
N PRO A 352 -7.22 11.50 -8.43
CA PRO A 352 -8.30 12.02 -9.25
C PRO A 352 -9.53 11.12 -9.17
N HIS A 353 -10.71 11.71 -9.42
CA HIS A 353 -11.98 10.99 -9.42
C HIS A 353 -11.94 9.71 -10.27
N GLY A 354 -12.43 8.61 -9.72
CA GLY A 354 -12.48 7.31 -10.39
C GLY A 354 -11.14 6.62 -10.63
N ARG A 355 -10.05 7.03 -9.95
CA ARG A 355 -8.69 6.47 -10.13
C ARG A 355 -8.06 5.95 -8.82
N SER A 356 -8.89 5.64 -7.83
CA SER A 356 -8.39 5.27 -6.49
C SER A 356 -7.57 3.97 -6.51
N ALA A 357 -8.03 2.93 -7.19
CA ALA A 357 -7.28 1.67 -7.27
C ALA A 357 -5.98 1.85 -8.07
N THR A 358 -6.03 2.57 -9.20
CA THR A 358 -4.81 2.86 -9.99
C THR A 358 -3.77 3.60 -9.15
N ALA A 359 -4.15 4.66 -8.43
CA ALA A 359 -3.22 5.45 -7.63
C ALA A 359 -2.59 4.62 -6.50
N MET A 360 -3.38 3.80 -5.80
CA MET A 360 -2.90 2.96 -4.72
C MET A 360 -2.00 1.82 -5.21
N THR A 361 -2.32 1.20 -6.35
CA THR A 361 -1.47 0.15 -6.94
C THR A 361 -0.18 0.73 -7.52
N MET A 362 -0.19 1.94 -8.10
CA MET A 362 1.03 2.65 -8.50
C MET A 362 1.95 2.89 -7.30
N ALA A 363 1.40 3.31 -6.15
CA ALA A 363 2.19 3.48 -4.93
C ALA A 363 2.76 2.14 -4.43
N GLY A 364 1.96 1.06 -4.42
CA GLY A 364 2.43 -0.28 -4.06
C GLY A 364 3.55 -0.78 -5.00
N SER A 365 3.37 -0.61 -6.32
CA SER A 365 4.40 -0.97 -7.31
C SER A 365 5.68 -0.15 -7.14
N ALA A 366 5.59 1.13 -6.78
CA ALA A 366 6.75 1.97 -6.52
C ALA A 366 7.60 1.43 -5.35
N ILE A 367 6.97 0.91 -4.28
CA ILE A 367 7.69 0.25 -3.18
C ILE A 367 8.44 -0.98 -3.71
N ILE A 368 7.77 -1.85 -4.46
CA ILE A 368 8.36 -3.11 -4.96
C ILE A 368 9.54 -2.83 -5.89
N VAL A 369 9.38 -1.89 -6.82
CA VAL A 369 10.47 -1.45 -7.72
C VAL A 369 11.65 -0.90 -6.92
N GLY A 370 11.37 -0.04 -5.95
CA GLY A 370 12.40 0.51 -5.06
C GLY A 370 13.16 -0.59 -4.31
N GLN A 371 12.45 -1.53 -3.69
CA GLN A 371 13.05 -2.66 -2.99
C GLN A 371 13.95 -3.49 -3.91
N ALA A 372 13.48 -3.85 -5.10
CA ALA A 372 14.24 -4.67 -6.04
C ALA A 372 15.54 -3.97 -6.48
N ILE A 373 15.46 -2.69 -6.88
CA ILE A 373 16.61 -1.91 -7.32
C ILE A 373 17.64 -1.77 -6.20
N SER A 374 17.20 -1.38 -5.01
CA SER A 374 18.13 -1.09 -3.92
C SER A 374 18.72 -2.33 -3.27
N SER A 375 17.95 -3.42 -3.22
CA SER A 375 18.46 -4.70 -2.72
C SER A 375 19.59 -5.22 -3.63
N ALA A 376 19.40 -5.17 -4.96
CA ALA A 376 20.45 -5.52 -5.91
C ALA A 376 21.67 -4.61 -5.81
N THR A 377 21.45 -3.29 -5.71
CA THR A 377 22.54 -2.31 -5.59
C THR A 377 23.31 -2.50 -4.29
N ALA A 378 22.63 -2.64 -3.15
CA ALA A 378 23.26 -2.87 -1.85
C ALA A 378 24.01 -4.21 -1.80
N GLY A 379 23.44 -5.27 -2.42
CA GLY A 379 24.09 -6.57 -2.53
C GLY A 379 25.40 -6.50 -3.32
N LEU A 380 25.37 -5.87 -4.51
CA LEU A 380 26.58 -5.68 -5.33
C LEU A 380 27.66 -4.87 -4.60
N ILE A 381 27.29 -3.83 -3.86
CA ILE A 381 28.24 -3.04 -3.08
C ILE A 381 28.80 -3.88 -1.94
N ALA A 382 27.96 -4.64 -1.24
CA ALA A 382 28.41 -5.50 -0.14
C ALA A 382 29.39 -6.58 -0.60
N GLU A 383 29.16 -7.18 -1.75
CA GLU A 383 30.06 -8.21 -2.33
C GLU A 383 31.40 -7.63 -2.77
N ASN A 384 31.43 -6.43 -3.36
CA ASN A 384 32.64 -5.87 -3.96
C ASN A 384 33.41 -4.92 -3.03
N ALA A 385 32.74 -4.28 -2.07
CA ALA A 385 33.32 -3.24 -1.22
C ALA A 385 33.11 -3.47 0.29
N GLY A 386 32.39 -4.53 0.67
CA GLY A 386 32.08 -4.86 2.07
C GLY A 386 30.78 -4.24 2.58
N ALA A 387 30.40 -4.62 3.81
CA ALA A 387 29.12 -4.24 4.41
C ALA A 387 29.06 -2.74 4.72
N GLN A 388 30.15 -2.12 5.19
CA GLN A 388 30.17 -0.72 5.60
C GLN A 388 29.78 0.24 4.46
N PRO A 389 30.34 0.15 3.23
CA PRO A 389 29.87 0.94 2.08
C PRO A 389 28.41 0.66 1.70
N ALA A 390 27.94 -0.59 1.84
CA ALA A 390 26.56 -0.94 1.53
C ALA A 390 25.54 -0.23 2.44
N LEU A 391 25.92 0.09 3.68
CA LEU A 391 25.08 0.83 4.63
C LEU A 391 24.81 2.29 4.24
N PHE A 392 25.55 2.85 3.26
CA PHE A 392 25.23 4.17 2.71
C PHE A 392 24.04 4.13 1.72
N VAL A 393 23.69 2.98 1.15
CA VAL A 393 22.56 2.87 0.23
C VAL A 393 21.22 3.20 0.92
N PRO A 394 20.89 2.65 2.10
CA PRO A 394 19.69 3.07 2.84
C PRO A 394 19.72 4.54 3.27
N LEU A 395 20.88 5.13 3.53
CA LEU A 395 21.00 6.58 3.79
C LEU A 395 20.62 7.40 2.55
N CYS A 396 21.16 7.05 1.37
CA CYS A 396 20.77 7.70 0.10
C CYS A 396 19.26 7.57 -0.15
N ALA A 397 18.67 6.41 0.11
CA ALA A 397 17.23 6.19 -0.02
C ALA A 397 16.42 7.09 0.94
N ALA A 398 16.83 7.19 2.21
CA ALA A 398 16.20 8.06 3.21
C ALA A 398 16.31 9.55 2.81
N LEU A 399 17.42 9.97 2.23
CA LEU A 399 17.59 11.33 1.69
C LEU A 399 16.64 11.61 0.51
N ILE A 400 16.37 10.62 -0.34
CA ILE A 400 15.35 10.74 -1.40
C ILE A 400 13.96 10.96 -0.77
N VAL A 401 13.61 10.21 0.28
CA VAL A 401 12.33 10.37 1.00
C VAL A 401 12.23 11.76 1.62
N LEU A 402 13.29 12.24 2.27
CA LEU A 402 13.34 13.56 2.86
C LEU A 402 13.27 14.66 1.79
N GLY A 403 14.01 14.53 0.70
CA GLY A 403 14.00 15.45 -0.44
C GLY A 403 12.62 15.54 -1.09
N ALA A 404 11.93 14.40 -1.26
CA ALA A 404 10.54 14.38 -1.71
C ALA A 404 9.61 15.09 -0.72
N GLY A 405 9.84 14.95 0.59
CA GLY A 405 9.11 15.70 1.64
C GLY A 405 9.32 17.20 1.53
N VAL A 406 10.55 17.65 1.31
CA VAL A 406 10.89 19.07 1.08
C VAL A 406 10.22 19.59 -0.19
N ALA A 407 10.32 18.86 -1.29
CA ALA A 407 9.63 19.21 -2.55
C ALA A 407 8.12 19.30 -2.34
N ASN A 408 7.54 18.35 -1.60
CA ASN A 408 6.12 18.36 -1.24
C ASN A 408 5.73 19.61 -0.43
N TRP A 409 6.59 20.09 0.45
CA TRP A 409 6.35 21.29 1.26
C TRP A 409 6.16 22.53 0.38
N PHE A 410 6.99 22.69 -0.66
CA PHE A 410 6.90 23.85 -1.57
C PHE A 410 5.76 23.73 -2.58
N ILE A 411 5.46 22.53 -3.06
CA ILE A 411 4.40 22.30 -4.06
C ILE A 411 2.99 22.41 -3.46
N THR A 412 2.86 22.18 -2.14
CA THR A 412 1.57 22.22 -1.45
C THR A 412 1.37 23.58 -0.81
N SER A 413 0.44 24.40 -1.33
CA SER A 413 0.08 25.69 -0.72
C SER A 413 -0.63 25.48 0.63
N ARG A 414 -0.46 26.43 1.59
CA ARG A 414 -1.06 26.35 2.94
C ARG A 414 -2.59 26.21 2.92
N VAL A 415 -3.25 26.76 1.91
CA VAL A 415 -4.71 26.69 1.73
C VAL A 415 -5.18 25.27 1.39
N THR A 416 -4.36 24.49 0.69
CA THR A 416 -4.73 23.13 0.27
C THR A 416 -4.70 22.13 1.44
N ASP A 417 -3.91 22.36 2.49
CA ASP A 417 -3.84 21.46 3.66
C ASP A 417 -5.11 21.50 4.52
N ALA A 418 -5.78 22.65 4.59
CA ALA A 418 -7.05 22.78 5.33
C ALA A 418 -8.21 22.12 4.57
N THR A 419 -8.16 22.16 3.24
CA THR A 419 -9.19 21.55 2.35
C THR A 419 -8.95 20.05 2.16
N THR A 420 -7.72 19.56 2.27
CA THR A 420 -7.37 18.14 2.13
C THR A 420 -7.62 17.32 3.40
N ALA A 421 -7.85 17.98 4.54
CA ALA A 421 -8.47 17.33 5.70
C ALA A 421 -9.98 17.04 5.46
N GLY A 422 -10.60 17.66 4.46
CA GLY A 422 -11.92 17.34 3.92
C GLY A 422 -11.77 16.70 2.53
N ILE A 423 -12.31 15.52 2.34
CA ILE A 423 -12.49 14.87 1.02
C ILE A 423 -13.11 15.90 0.06
N PRO A 424 -12.70 15.97 -1.23
CA PRO A 424 -13.20 16.94 -2.16
C PRO A 424 -14.72 16.98 -2.15
N THR A 425 -15.29 18.11 -1.79
CA THR A 425 -16.70 18.37 -2.04
C THR A 425 -16.88 18.32 -3.56
N ALA A 426 -17.61 17.33 -4.06
CA ALA A 426 -18.20 17.43 -5.38
C ALA A 426 -18.84 18.83 -5.47
N GLY A 427 -18.42 19.60 -6.47
CA GLY A 427 -18.84 20.99 -6.62
C GLY A 427 -20.36 21.08 -6.55
N VAL A 428 -20.85 21.77 -5.53
CA VAL A 428 -22.19 22.32 -5.58
C VAL A 428 -22.12 23.37 -6.69
N PRO A 429 -22.92 23.26 -7.76
CA PRO A 429 -23.03 24.35 -8.71
C PRO A 429 -23.55 25.56 -7.93
N THR A 430 -22.75 26.60 -7.79
CA THR A 430 -23.27 27.90 -7.42
C THR A 430 -24.16 28.34 -8.58
N THR A 431 -25.45 28.13 -8.46
CA THR A 431 -26.44 28.74 -9.32
C THR A 431 -26.22 30.25 -9.21
N PRO A 432 -25.92 30.96 -10.29
CA PRO A 432 -25.87 32.41 -10.23
C PRO A 432 -27.26 32.88 -9.83
N ALA A 433 -27.32 33.64 -8.74
CA ALA A 433 -28.54 34.33 -8.35
C ALA A 433 -29.04 35.17 -9.54
N HIS A 434 -30.18 34.78 -10.08
CA HIS A 434 -30.85 35.54 -11.12
C HIS A 434 -31.26 36.93 -10.53
N PRO A 435 -30.83 38.08 -11.09
CA PRO A 435 -31.16 39.41 -10.57
C PRO A 435 -32.57 39.89 -10.92
N GLN A 436 -33.50 39.02 -11.25
CA GLN A 436 -34.83 39.44 -11.79
C GLN A 436 -36.00 39.20 -10.84
N LEU A 437 -35.82 38.94 -9.54
CA LEU A 437 -36.94 38.83 -8.60
C LEU A 437 -37.04 39.99 -7.59
N ALA A 438 -36.22 41.04 -7.71
CA ALA A 438 -36.30 42.20 -6.83
C ALA A 438 -37.20 43.33 -7.35
N SER A 439 -37.72 43.25 -8.57
CA SER A 439 -38.57 44.33 -9.14
C SER A 439 -40.08 44.08 -9.11
N ALA A 440 -40.52 42.92 -8.55
CA ALA A 440 -41.97 42.60 -8.54
C ALA A 440 -42.67 42.85 -7.19
N LEU A 441 -41.98 43.39 -6.18
CA LEU A 441 -42.55 43.63 -4.84
C LEU A 441 -42.73 45.09 -4.47
N THR A 442 -42.54 46.04 -5.43
CA THR A 442 -42.74 47.49 -5.19
C THR A 442 -43.91 48.13 -5.97
N ALA A 443 -44.85 47.34 -6.51
CA ALA A 443 -46.00 47.86 -7.23
C ALA A 443 -47.31 47.22 -6.72
N ALA A 444 -47.63 47.42 -5.44
CA ALA A 444 -48.99 47.23 -4.90
C ALA A 444 -49.15 48.01 -3.59
N GLU A 445 -49.40 49.33 -3.70
CA GLU A 445 -50.18 50.07 -2.69
C GLU A 445 -51.36 50.67 -3.35
N PRO A 446 -52.55 50.73 -2.66
CA PRO A 446 -53.85 51.09 -3.25
C PRO A 446 -54.13 52.56 -3.18
N GLY A 447 -54.75 53.10 -4.21
CA GLY A 447 -55.50 54.31 -4.22
C GLY A 447 -56.99 54.02 -4.26
#